data_dfabd80a426c1fe0abaf92b77f9e4de4
#
_entry.id   dfabd80a426c1fe0abaf92b77f9e4de4
#
_cell.length_a   1.000
_cell.length_b   1.000
_cell.length_c   1.000
_cell.angle_alpha   90.00
_cell.angle_beta   90.00
_cell.angle_gamma   90.00
#
_symmetry.space_group_name_H-M   'P 1'
#
loop_
_entity.id
_entity.type
_entity.pdbx_description
1 polymer ?
#
loop_
_entity_poly.entity_id
_entity_poly.type
_entity_poly.pdbx_seq_one_letter_code
_entity_poly.pdbx_strand_id
1 'polypeptide(L)'
;MAKKNLIIDTSVFLSDANCLYKFHNNDIFLPIKVLEEIDKHKKRQDAVGQNARQTIRNLDLLRARGSLSKGVRIEKGLGLLRVVKASELCLNELPAGLSHKVADHLILAGALTVNKQYPKRKTIVVSRDINMRVIADSLE
;
A
#
# COMPACT_ATOMS: atom_id res chain seq x y z
N MET A 1 0.98 -13.80 -17.95
CA MET A 1 -0.12 -13.24 -17.13
C MET A 1 0.02 -11.73 -17.04
N ALA A 2 -1.10 -11.04 -17.09
CA ALA A 2 -1.08 -9.58 -17.00
C ALA A 2 -0.64 -9.11 -15.60
N LYS A 3 0.18 -8.07 -15.54
CA LYS A 3 0.53 -7.43 -14.29
C LYS A 3 -0.69 -6.81 -13.63
N LYS A 4 -0.73 -6.86 -12.33
CA LYS A 4 -1.74 -6.19 -11.51
C LYS A 4 -1.07 -5.12 -10.67
N ASN A 5 -1.85 -4.13 -10.25
CA ASN A 5 -1.40 -3.13 -9.30
C ASN A 5 -1.92 -3.51 -7.92
N LEU A 6 -1.02 -3.69 -6.97
CA LEU A 6 -1.38 -4.11 -5.62
C LEU A 6 -1.24 -2.94 -4.65
N ILE A 7 -2.29 -2.69 -3.89
CA ILE A 7 -2.27 -1.72 -2.79
C ILE A 7 -2.19 -2.53 -1.52
N ILE A 8 -1.07 -2.43 -0.79
CA ILE A 8 -0.85 -3.25 0.40
C ILE A 8 -1.17 -2.43 1.64
N ASP A 9 -2.10 -2.93 2.44
CA ASP A 9 -2.50 -2.33 3.70
C ASP A 9 -1.43 -2.54 4.79
N THR A 10 -1.45 -1.67 5.78
CA THR A 10 -0.55 -1.70 6.93
C THR A 10 -0.50 -3.07 7.61
N SER A 11 -1.66 -3.72 7.78
CA SER A 11 -1.76 -5.00 8.48
C SER A 11 -0.87 -6.10 7.88
N VAL A 12 -0.66 -6.07 6.57
CA VAL A 12 0.17 -7.07 5.89
C VAL A 12 1.64 -6.88 6.26
N PHE A 13 2.13 -5.65 6.26
CA PHE A 13 3.52 -5.35 6.65
C PHE A 13 3.78 -5.67 8.11
N LEU A 14 2.82 -5.38 8.99
CA LEU A 14 2.99 -5.65 10.42
C LEU A 14 2.96 -7.13 10.75
N SER A 15 2.47 -7.96 9.85
CA SER A 15 2.48 -9.42 9.98
C SER A 15 3.70 -10.06 9.32
N ASP A 16 4.23 -9.44 8.26
CA ASP A 16 5.37 -9.96 7.50
C ASP A 16 6.11 -8.82 6.82
N ALA A 17 7.20 -8.40 7.41
CA ALA A 17 8.01 -7.28 6.90
C ALA A 17 8.60 -7.55 5.51
N ASN A 18 8.70 -8.81 5.10
CA ASN A 18 9.26 -9.19 3.81
C ASN A 18 8.19 -9.44 2.75
N CYS A 19 6.95 -9.03 2.99
CA CYS A 19 5.84 -9.27 2.05
C CYS A 19 6.10 -8.67 0.67
N LEU A 20 6.86 -7.58 0.56
CA LEU A 20 7.20 -6.96 -0.73
C LEU A 20 7.87 -7.94 -1.70
N TYR A 21 8.60 -8.91 -1.18
CA TYR A 21 9.37 -9.87 -2.00
C TYR A 21 8.54 -11.08 -2.43
N LYS A 22 7.26 -11.12 -2.06
CA LYS A 22 6.39 -12.29 -2.29
C LYS A 22 5.35 -12.09 -3.39
N PHE A 23 5.22 -10.87 -3.91
CA PHE A 23 4.19 -10.55 -4.91
C PHE A 23 4.72 -10.55 -6.35
N HIS A 24 5.75 -11.29 -6.62
CA HIS A 24 6.36 -11.55 -7.93
C HIS A 24 6.18 -10.43 -8.96
N ASN A 25 5.59 -10.70 -10.11
CA ASN A 25 5.57 -9.81 -11.26
C ASN A 25 4.50 -8.71 -11.21
N ASN A 26 4.04 -8.30 -10.02
CA ASN A 26 3.06 -7.23 -9.89
C ASN A 26 3.71 -5.96 -9.36
N ASP A 27 3.20 -4.81 -9.77
CA ASP A 27 3.64 -3.54 -9.21
C ASP A 27 2.94 -3.28 -7.88
N ILE A 28 3.66 -2.73 -6.92
CA ILE A 28 3.14 -2.44 -5.59
C ILE A 28 3.05 -0.94 -5.41
N PHE A 29 1.90 -0.49 -4.93
CA PHE A 29 1.65 0.91 -4.60
C PHE A 29 1.44 1.01 -3.09
N LEU A 30 2.20 1.90 -2.47
CA LEU A 30 2.18 2.09 -1.04
C LEU A 30 1.59 3.46 -0.73
N PRO A 31 0.34 3.51 -0.21
CA PRO A 31 -0.24 4.79 0.19
C PRO A 31 0.59 5.43 1.31
N ILE A 32 0.73 6.75 1.28
CA ILE A 32 1.47 7.48 2.31
C ILE A 32 0.92 7.17 3.70
N LYS A 33 -0.39 7.01 3.82
CA LYS A 33 -1.01 6.67 5.12
C LYS A 33 -0.48 5.36 5.69
N VAL A 34 -0.18 4.38 4.84
CA VAL A 34 0.42 3.11 5.27
C VAL A 34 1.79 3.37 5.90
N LEU A 35 2.59 4.23 5.28
CA LEU A 35 3.91 4.60 5.83
C LEU A 35 3.77 5.24 7.21
N GLU A 36 2.81 6.15 7.37
CA GLU A 36 2.57 6.81 8.66
C GLU A 36 2.17 5.80 9.74
N GLU A 37 1.32 4.84 9.40
CA GLU A 37 0.87 3.84 10.34
C GLU A 37 2.00 2.89 10.74
N ILE A 38 2.83 2.47 9.80
CA ILE A 38 3.99 1.64 10.09
C ILE A 38 4.93 2.38 11.04
N ASP A 39 5.17 3.66 10.78
CA ASP A 39 6.04 4.48 11.63
C ASP A 39 5.54 4.57 13.07
N LYS A 40 4.22 4.61 13.27
CA LYS A 40 3.63 4.64 14.61
C LYS A 40 3.94 3.40 15.43
N HIS A 41 4.14 2.25 14.80
CA HIS A 41 4.39 0.98 15.48
C HIS A 41 5.86 0.67 15.73
N LYS A 42 6.78 1.47 15.20
CA LYS A 42 8.23 1.16 15.24
C LYS A 42 8.80 1.09 16.65
N LYS A 43 8.16 1.73 17.63
CA LYS A 43 8.63 1.75 19.03
C LYS A 43 8.14 0.57 19.86
N ARG A 44 7.22 -0.23 19.33
CA ARG A 44 6.71 -1.39 20.06
C ARG A 44 7.79 -2.45 20.23
N GLN A 45 7.77 -3.15 21.36
CA GLN A 45 8.77 -4.18 21.68
C GLN A 45 8.28 -5.59 21.34
N ASP A 46 7.15 -5.71 20.69
CA ASP A 46 6.57 -7.00 20.25
C ASP A 46 6.90 -7.29 18.78
N ALA A 47 6.34 -8.39 18.27
CA ALA A 47 6.56 -8.80 16.88
C ALA A 47 6.07 -7.74 15.89
N VAL A 48 4.99 -7.03 16.20
CA VAL A 48 4.48 -5.94 15.36
C VAL A 48 5.54 -4.84 15.22
N GLY A 49 6.16 -4.44 16.32
CA GLY A 49 7.23 -3.43 16.30
C GLY A 49 8.44 -3.89 15.51
N GLN A 50 8.82 -5.16 15.64
CA GLN A 50 9.93 -5.73 14.86
C GLN A 50 9.64 -5.68 13.36
N ASN A 51 8.44 -6.05 12.96
CA ASN A 51 8.02 -6.00 11.56
C ASN A 51 7.98 -4.56 11.04
N ALA A 52 7.50 -3.61 11.87
CA ALA A 52 7.50 -2.20 11.50
C ALA A 52 8.90 -1.69 11.22
N ARG A 53 9.85 -1.95 12.12
CA ARG A 53 11.24 -1.54 11.96
C ARG A 53 11.91 -2.18 10.74
N GLN A 54 11.66 -3.47 10.52
CA GLN A 54 12.22 -4.16 9.36
C GLN A 54 11.63 -3.62 8.05
N THR A 55 10.33 -3.34 8.04
CA THR A 55 9.68 -2.74 6.87
C THR A 55 10.31 -1.38 6.54
N ILE A 56 10.53 -0.55 7.55
CA ILE A 56 11.16 0.76 7.37
C ILE A 56 12.58 0.60 6.78
N ARG A 57 13.36 -0.35 7.27
CA ARG A 57 14.69 -0.63 6.74
C ARG A 57 14.64 -1.08 5.29
N ASN A 58 13.71 -1.97 4.95
CA ASN A 58 13.54 -2.45 3.58
C ASN A 58 13.19 -1.30 2.63
N LEU A 59 12.28 -0.42 3.06
CA LEU A 59 11.87 0.74 2.26
C LEU A 59 13.02 1.74 2.09
N ASP A 60 13.81 1.94 3.13
CA ASP A 60 14.95 2.85 3.07
C ASP A 60 16.02 2.34 2.09
N LEU A 61 16.26 1.03 2.05
CA LEU A 61 17.16 0.42 1.08
C LEU A 61 16.67 0.65 -0.36
N LEU A 62 15.36 0.52 -0.58
CA LEU A 62 14.79 0.77 -1.90
C LEU A 62 14.87 2.26 -2.28
N ARG A 63 14.63 3.15 -1.32
CA ARG A 63 14.73 4.59 -1.53
C ARG A 63 16.14 4.99 -1.98
N ALA A 64 17.16 4.32 -1.49
CA ALA A 64 18.54 4.60 -1.85
C ALA A 64 18.86 4.25 -3.32
N ARG A 65 18.03 3.42 -3.96
CA ARG A 65 18.22 3.03 -5.37
C ARG A 65 17.50 3.92 -6.38
N GLY A 66 16.63 4.81 -5.92
CA GLY A 66 15.89 5.67 -6.84
C GLY A 66 14.74 6.39 -6.16
N SER A 67 13.83 6.94 -6.97
CA SER A 67 12.68 7.70 -6.47
C SER A 67 11.47 6.80 -6.27
N LEU A 68 11.00 6.69 -5.03
CA LEU A 68 9.79 5.90 -4.73
C LEU A 68 8.53 6.50 -5.35
N SER A 69 8.49 7.80 -5.61
CA SER A 69 7.34 8.41 -6.29
C SER A 69 7.27 8.02 -7.76
N LYS A 70 8.40 7.75 -8.40
CA LYS A 70 8.48 7.33 -9.80
C LYS A 70 8.48 5.83 -9.97
N GLY A 71 8.89 5.09 -8.95
CA GLY A 71 8.97 3.64 -8.96
C GLY A 71 10.38 3.13 -8.85
N VAL A 72 10.58 2.15 -7.98
CA VAL A 72 11.87 1.49 -7.78
C VAL A 72 11.65 -0.01 -7.91
N ARG A 73 12.48 -0.69 -8.71
CA ARG A 73 12.40 -2.15 -8.83
C ARG A 73 12.79 -2.78 -7.50
N ILE A 74 11.91 -3.62 -6.98
CA ILE A 74 12.11 -4.26 -5.68
C ILE A 74 13.30 -5.21 -5.76
N GLU A 75 13.28 -6.10 -6.76
CA GLU A 75 14.30 -7.09 -6.99
C GLU A 75 14.21 -7.60 -8.42
N LYS A 76 15.24 -8.25 -8.93
CA LYS A 76 15.21 -8.87 -10.25
C LYS A 76 14.05 -9.89 -10.30
N GLY A 77 13.20 -9.78 -11.30
CA GLY A 77 12.02 -10.65 -11.45
C GLY A 77 10.79 -10.18 -10.69
N LEU A 78 10.90 -9.13 -9.88
CA LEU A 78 9.77 -8.54 -9.18
C LEU A 78 9.34 -7.24 -9.88
N GLY A 79 8.19 -6.71 -9.48
CA GLY A 79 7.67 -5.46 -10.03
C GLY A 79 8.30 -4.22 -9.40
N LEU A 80 7.72 -3.07 -9.68
CA LEU A 80 8.14 -1.78 -9.13
C LEU A 80 7.36 -1.46 -7.87
N LEU A 81 8.02 -0.78 -6.93
CA LEU A 81 7.37 -0.20 -5.76
C LEU A 81 7.24 1.30 -5.96
N ARG A 82 6.03 1.82 -5.77
CA ARG A 82 5.75 3.26 -5.81
C ARG A 82 5.02 3.68 -4.55
N VAL A 83 5.36 4.87 -4.05
CA VAL A 83 4.58 5.51 -2.99
C VAL A 83 3.56 6.41 -3.66
N VAL A 84 2.31 6.34 -3.22
CA VAL A 84 1.23 7.13 -3.80
C VAL A 84 0.55 7.98 -2.74
N LYS A 85 0.09 9.14 -3.19
CA LYS A 85 -0.69 10.07 -2.39
C LYS A 85 -2.12 10.06 -2.94
N ALA A 86 -3.11 9.98 -2.06
CA ALA A 86 -4.50 10.05 -2.47
C ALA A 86 -4.78 11.41 -3.12
N SER A 87 -5.42 11.41 -4.30
CA SER A 87 -5.82 12.64 -4.94
C SER A 87 -7.05 13.23 -4.24
N GLU A 88 -7.21 14.55 -4.27
CA GLU A 88 -8.39 15.21 -3.74
C GLU A 88 -9.67 14.70 -4.39
N LEU A 89 -9.63 14.45 -5.70
CA LEU A 89 -10.77 13.92 -6.43
C LEU A 89 -11.23 12.58 -5.86
N CYS A 90 -10.29 11.68 -5.59
CA CYS A 90 -10.62 10.36 -5.04
C CYS A 90 -11.08 10.46 -3.58
N LEU A 91 -10.56 11.41 -2.81
CA LEU A 91 -11.05 11.66 -1.45
C LEU A 91 -12.50 12.10 -1.47
N ASN A 92 -12.88 12.94 -2.44
CA ASN A 92 -14.25 13.41 -2.58
C ASN A 92 -15.19 12.34 -3.14
N GLU A 93 -14.65 11.31 -3.79
CA GLU A 93 -15.43 10.22 -4.37
C GLU A 93 -15.70 9.07 -3.40
N LEU A 94 -15.21 9.15 -2.17
CA LEU A 94 -15.52 8.13 -1.17
C LEU A 94 -17.02 8.09 -0.92
N PRO A 95 -17.63 6.88 -0.86
CA PRO A 95 -19.06 6.74 -0.62
C PRO A 95 -19.52 7.42 0.67
N ALA A 96 -20.80 7.74 0.72
CA ALA A 96 -21.42 8.27 1.95
C ALA A 96 -21.17 7.32 3.11
N GLY A 97 -20.79 7.87 4.25
CA GLY A 97 -20.42 7.09 5.43
C GLY A 97 -18.92 6.78 5.54
N LEU A 98 -18.15 6.99 4.47
CA LEU A 98 -16.71 6.89 4.53
C LEU A 98 -16.10 8.28 4.71
N SER A 99 -15.05 8.37 5.51
CA SER A 99 -14.39 9.62 5.84
C SER A 99 -12.91 9.58 5.50
N HIS A 100 -12.41 10.63 4.85
CA HIS A 100 -10.98 10.77 4.59
C HIS A 100 -10.16 10.96 5.87
N LYS A 101 -10.80 11.12 7.03
CA LYS A 101 -10.12 11.21 8.32
C LYS A 101 -9.80 9.83 8.92
N VAL A 102 -10.46 8.78 8.44
CA VAL A 102 -10.21 7.42 8.89
C VAL A 102 -9.08 6.82 8.05
N ALA A 103 -8.07 6.24 8.71
CA ALA A 103 -6.88 5.72 8.03
C ALA A 103 -7.20 4.75 6.89
N ASP A 104 -8.10 3.78 7.14
CA ASP A 104 -8.48 2.79 6.14
C ASP A 104 -9.14 3.44 4.92
N HIS A 105 -9.92 4.48 5.14
CA HIS A 105 -10.58 5.20 4.05
C HIS A 105 -9.57 5.99 3.20
N LEU A 106 -8.50 6.51 3.81
CA LEU A 106 -7.41 7.15 3.07
C LEU A 106 -6.64 6.15 2.22
N ILE A 107 -6.43 4.94 2.72
CA ILE A 107 -5.78 3.88 1.96
C ILE A 107 -6.64 3.50 0.76
N LEU A 108 -7.96 3.38 0.95
CA LEU A 108 -8.89 3.09 -0.15
C LEU A 108 -8.92 4.22 -1.18
N ALA A 109 -8.85 5.48 -0.74
CA ALA A 109 -8.76 6.61 -1.66
C ALA A 109 -7.48 6.54 -2.49
N GLY A 110 -6.37 6.09 -1.89
CA GLY A 110 -5.13 5.81 -2.61
C GLY A 110 -5.32 4.74 -3.67
N ALA A 111 -6.04 3.67 -3.35
CA ALA A 111 -6.36 2.60 -4.30
C ALA A 111 -7.19 3.12 -5.47
N LEU A 112 -8.18 3.95 -5.21
CA LEU A 112 -8.99 4.59 -6.26
C LEU A 112 -8.12 5.47 -7.16
N THR A 113 -7.17 6.20 -6.57
CA THR A 113 -6.22 7.03 -7.32
C THR A 113 -5.42 6.18 -8.30
N VAL A 114 -4.88 5.05 -7.83
CA VAL A 114 -4.12 4.14 -8.69
C VAL A 114 -4.99 3.57 -9.80
N ASN A 115 -6.21 3.17 -9.46
CA ASN A 115 -7.14 2.62 -10.45
C ASN A 115 -7.45 3.62 -11.58
N LYS A 116 -7.57 4.90 -11.24
CA LYS A 116 -7.78 5.95 -12.25
C LYS A 116 -6.54 6.23 -13.09
N GLN A 117 -5.36 6.19 -12.49
CA GLN A 117 -4.11 6.42 -13.21
C GLN A 117 -3.74 5.27 -14.14
N TYR A 118 -4.14 4.05 -13.81
CA TYR A 118 -3.80 2.84 -14.56
C TYR A 118 -5.04 2.01 -14.86
N PRO A 119 -5.98 2.54 -15.67
CA PRO A 119 -7.29 1.88 -15.88
C PRO A 119 -7.21 0.55 -16.62
N LYS A 120 -6.10 0.29 -17.31
CA LYS A 120 -5.91 -0.96 -18.05
C LYS A 120 -5.40 -2.12 -17.19
N ARG A 121 -5.00 -1.85 -15.95
CA ARG A 121 -4.54 -2.88 -15.02
C ARG A 121 -5.55 -3.03 -13.89
N LYS A 122 -5.75 -4.27 -13.47
CA LYS A 122 -6.58 -4.54 -12.29
C LYS A 122 -5.87 -4.04 -11.04
N THR A 123 -6.58 -3.28 -10.21
CA THR A 123 -6.09 -2.80 -8.93
C THR A 123 -6.69 -3.66 -7.82
N ILE A 124 -5.84 -4.22 -6.96
CA ILE A 124 -6.26 -5.11 -5.88
C ILE A 124 -5.73 -4.56 -4.56
N VAL A 125 -6.62 -4.46 -3.56
CA VAL A 125 -6.24 -4.12 -2.20
C VAL A 125 -5.90 -5.41 -1.47
N VAL A 126 -4.69 -5.50 -0.92
CA VAL A 126 -4.23 -6.63 -0.13
C VAL A 126 -4.26 -6.23 1.34
N SER A 127 -5.08 -6.92 2.13
CA SER A 127 -5.23 -6.61 3.56
C SER A 127 -5.58 -7.87 4.34
N ARG A 128 -5.20 -7.88 5.61
CA ARG A 128 -5.62 -8.91 6.57
C ARG A 128 -6.89 -8.47 7.32
N ASP A 129 -7.30 -7.23 7.15
CA ASP A 129 -8.50 -6.68 7.79
C ASP A 129 -9.73 -6.97 6.91
N ILE A 130 -10.67 -7.76 7.45
CA ILE A 130 -11.90 -8.11 6.73
C ILE A 130 -12.73 -6.89 6.38
N ASN A 131 -12.79 -5.89 7.26
CA ASN A 131 -13.54 -4.67 6.99
C ASN A 131 -12.98 -3.93 5.78
N MET A 132 -11.66 -3.83 5.67
CA MET A 132 -11.00 -3.21 4.52
C MET A 132 -11.35 -3.94 3.23
N ARG A 133 -11.32 -5.28 3.25
CA ARG A 133 -11.63 -6.09 2.06
C ARG A 133 -13.08 -5.94 1.63
N VAL A 134 -14.00 -5.92 2.59
CA VAL A 134 -15.44 -5.75 2.31
C VAL A 134 -15.71 -4.38 1.70
N ILE A 135 -15.13 -3.32 2.27
CA ILE A 135 -15.32 -1.97 1.73
C ILE A 135 -14.71 -1.86 0.34
N ALA A 136 -13.53 -2.43 0.12
CA ALA A 136 -12.89 -2.41 -1.20
C ALA A 136 -13.76 -3.09 -2.27
N ASP A 137 -14.36 -4.22 -1.92
CA ASP A 137 -15.28 -4.93 -2.84
C ASP A 137 -16.47 -4.06 -3.21
N SER A 138 -16.96 -3.25 -2.28
CA SER A 138 -18.12 -2.38 -2.52
C SER A 138 -17.83 -1.21 -3.46
N LEU A 139 -16.54 -0.89 -3.68
CA LEU A 139 -16.13 0.23 -4.53
C LEU A 139 -15.90 -0.17 -5.99
N GLU A 140 -15.97 -1.44 -6.31
CA GLU A 140 -15.78 -1.92 -7.68
C GLU A 140 -17.00 -1.70 -8.57
#